data_862507338d9a500f00312c0fe46a4678
#
_entry.id   862507338d9a500f00312c0fe46a4678
#
_cell.length_a   1.000
_cell.length_b   1.000
_cell.length_c   1.000
_cell.angle_alpha   90.00
_cell.angle_beta   90.00
_cell.angle_gamma   90.00
#
_symmetry.space_group_name_H-M   'P 1'
#
loop_
_entity.id
_entity.type
_entity.pdbx_description
1 polymer ?
#
loop_
_entity_poly.entity_id
_entity_poly.type
_entity_poly.pdbx_seq_one_letter_code
_entity_poly.pdbx_strand_id
1 'polypeptide(L)'
;LNQHIQTSQVAADDGTVSVFVAGSQPLVLGNQAATLSIDDPIDFGAGSGKKVLSFLAPGSSTKVELNESMLGGGQVAGLLRFQNNDLAEGRNLLGRMAIAISESMNTQNRLGLTLNGQPGENLFAPISLGNATPSNFNTSTATMALTVADPTALQASSYTVSFTAGDAGSVTRHSDGKVFNFDGSALPPVTVASVFSAQGLGVTLSGAVNAGDQFVINSLQGAAAELQALQYSPTDLAAANPVNAAMGATNGGSLQLASLKATGPITQPATGSPVTIAFTAGSPATYSATVPGPPVATIATGNYVSGEKIAINGWEIALQGAPKSGDTVTVGNATDSQYGDWYKRDTGNASALMALRDVPMFDNATLADGFASAMAQVGTRTQSAQFAAELSSSIAANLERDRTAVAGVNLDEEAARLIQYQQAYQASAK
;
A
#
# COMPACT_ATOMS: atom_id res chain seq x y z
N LEU A 1 -33.07 -16.37 9.81
CA LEU A 1 -32.74 -15.75 8.54
C LEU A 1 -32.32 -14.29 8.77
N ASN A 2 -33.12 -13.51 9.50
CA ASN A 2 -32.87 -12.09 9.75
C ASN A 2 -31.55 -11.76 10.51
N GLN A 3 -30.99 -12.73 11.25
CA GLN A 3 -29.64 -12.60 11.86
C GLN A 3 -28.55 -12.63 10.80
N HIS A 4 -28.77 -13.36 9.70
CA HIS A 4 -27.77 -13.53 8.66
C HIS A 4 -27.85 -12.45 7.59
N ILE A 5 -29.06 -12.05 7.22
CA ILE A 5 -29.33 -11.02 6.22
C ILE A 5 -30.65 -10.33 6.56
N GLN A 6 -30.70 -9.02 6.44
CA GLN A 6 -31.92 -8.26 6.69
C GLN A 6 -33.02 -8.67 5.69
N THR A 7 -34.16 -9.08 6.23
CA THR A 7 -35.34 -9.47 5.43
C THR A 7 -36.57 -8.70 5.86
N SER A 8 -37.47 -8.48 4.92
CA SER A 8 -38.83 -8.02 5.18
C SER A 8 -39.82 -9.14 4.85
N GLN A 9 -40.95 -9.16 5.55
CA GLN A 9 -42.00 -10.15 5.38
C GLN A 9 -43.28 -9.44 5.00
N VAL A 10 -44.01 -10.01 4.04
CA VAL A 10 -45.33 -9.54 3.63
C VAL A 10 -46.28 -10.73 3.73
N ALA A 11 -47.30 -10.62 4.58
CA ALA A 11 -48.36 -11.60 4.68
C ALA A 11 -49.32 -11.44 3.50
N ALA A 12 -49.77 -12.52 2.87
CA ALA A 12 -50.78 -12.53 1.86
C ALA A 12 -52.12 -12.97 2.46
N ASP A 13 -53.22 -12.62 1.78
CA ASP A 13 -54.59 -12.91 2.23
C ASP A 13 -54.92 -14.41 2.30
N ASP A 14 -54.14 -15.23 1.58
CA ASP A 14 -54.24 -16.70 1.59
C ASP A 14 -53.51 -17.37 2.77
N GLY A 15 -52.92 -16.57 3.70
CA GLY A 15 -52.19 -17.03 4.84
C GLY A 15 -50.73 -17.40 4.56
N THR A 16 -50.23 -17.23 3.34
CA THR A 16 -48.82 -17.38 2.99
C THR A 16 -48.01 -16.14 3.39
N VAL A 17 -46.70 -16.31 3.58
CA VAL A 17 -45.81 -15.21 3.86
C VAL A 17 -44.71 -15.14 2.80
N SER A 18 -44.63 -14.04 2.14
CA SER A 18 -43.54 -13.73 1.21
C SER A 18 -42.38 -13.09 1.98
N VAL A 19 -41.15 -13.49 1.64
CA VAL A 19 -39.92 -12.97 2.27
C VAL A 19 -39.09 -12.26 1.20
N PHE A 20 -38.65 -11.04 1.52
CA PHE A 20 -37.84 -10.22 0.62
C PHE A 20 -36.47 -9.94 1.25
N VAL A 21 -35.46 -9.77 0.41
CA VAL A 21 -34.09 -9.39 0.74
C VAL A 21 -33.68 -8.19 -0.09
N ALA A 22 -32.70 -7.41 0.37
CA ALA A 22 -32.20 -6.23 -0.34
C ALA A 22 -33.33 -5.26 -0.77
N GLY A 23 -34.31 -5.06 0.13
CA GLY A 23 -35.44 -4.16 -0.05
C GLY A 23 -36.58 -4.72 -0.91
N SER A 24 -36.30 -5.34 -2.04
CA SER A 24 -37.38 -5.72 -3.00
C SER A 24 -37.20 -7.07 -3.69
N GLN A 25 -36.08 -7.79 -3.46
CA GLN A 25 -35.84 -9.06 -4.12
C GLN A 25 -36.56 -10.20 -3.38
N PRO A 26 -37.52 -10.93 -4.04
CA PRO A 26 -38.29 -11.95 -3.37
C PRO A 26 -37.44 -13.20 -3.12
N LEU A 27 -37.06 -13.44 -1.88
CA LEU A 27 -36.32 -14.64 -1.45
C LEU A 27 -37.26 -15.86 -1.39
N VAL A 28 -38.49 -15.64 -0.92
CA VAL A 28 -39.56 -16.66 -0.94
C VAL A 28 -40.82 -16.00 -1.43
N LEU A 29 -41.45 -16.60 -2.43
CA LEU A 29 -42.75 -16.17 -2.96
C LEU A 29 -43.66 -17.38 -3.12
N GLY A 30 -44.66 -17.49 -2.29
CA GLY A 30 -45.51 -18.68 -2.21
C GLY A 30 -44.71 -19.94 -1.89
N ASN A 31 -44.69 -20.93 -2.79
CA ASN A 31 -43.94 -22.19 -2.63
C ASN A 31 -42.56 -22.19 -3.32
N GLN A 32 -42.13 -21.05 -3.87
CA GLN A 32 -40.85 -20.94 -4.57
C GLN A 32 -39.84 -20.15 -3.75
N ALA A 33 -38.60 -20.66 -3.68
CA ALA A 33 -37.51 -20.01 -3.03
C ALA A 33 -36.39 -19.68 -4.04
N ALA A 34 -35.84 -18.49 -3.93
CA ALA A 34 -34.65 -18.08 -4.66
C ALA A 34 -33.39 -18.70 -4.04
N THR A 35 -32.31 -18.77 -4.81
CA THR A 35 -31.01 -19.21 -4.36
C THR A 35 -30.08 -18.02 -4.13
N LEU A 36 -29.42 -17.99 -2.97
CA LEU A 36 -28.36 -17.05 -2.68
C LEU A 36 -26.99 -17.77 -2.79
N SER A 37 -26.01 -17.10 -3.39
CA SER A 37 -24.64 -17.60 -3.48
C SER A 37 -23.64 -16.46 -3.24
N ILE A 38 -22.44 -16.79 -2.74
CA ILE A 38 -21.31 -15.86 -2.69
C ILE A 38 -20.48 -16.12 -3.93
N ASP A 39 -20.37 -15.08 -4.76
CA ASP A 39 -19.68 -15.13 -6.05
C ASP A 39 -18.61 -14.05 -6.14
N ASP A 40 -17.79 -14.12 -7.18
CA ASP A 40 -16.93 -13.01 -7.58
C ASP A 40 -17.75 -11.98 -8.36
N PRO A 41 -17.43 -10.66 -8.26
CA PRO A 41 -18.10 -9.63 -9.02
C PRO A 41 -18.06 -9.89 -10.53
N ILE A 42 -19.16 -9.63 -11.23
CA ILE A 42 -19.29 -9.92 -12.66
C ILE A 42 -18.34 -9.06 -13.52
N ASP A 43 -18.03 -7.85 -13.05
CA ASP A 43 -17.21 -6.87 -13.76
C ASP A 43 -15.73 -7.25 -13.83
N PHE A 44 -15.13 -7.71 -12.73
CA PHE A 44 -13.70 -8.04 -12.64
C PHE A 44 -13.41 -9.48 -12.22
N GLY A 45 -14.45 -10.26 -11.93
CA GLY A 45 -14.30 -11.64 -11.47
C GLY A 45 -13.44 -11.75 -10.19
N ALA A 46 -12.74 -12.87 -10.05
CA ALA A 46 -11.84 -13.14 -8.93
C ALA A 46 -10.69 -12.12 -8.83
N GLY A 47 -10.30 -11.49 -9.95
CA GLY A 47 -9.24 -10.49 -9.99
C GLY A 47 -9.57 -9.20 -9.24
N SER A 48 -10.85 -8.95 -8.91
CA SER A 48 -11.24 -7.83 -8.06
C SER A 48 -10.74 -7.94 -6.61
N GLY A 49 -10.47 -9.18 -6.14
CA GLY A 49 -10.22 -9.48 -4.72
C GLY A 49 -11.45 -9.32 -3.83
N LYS A 50 -12.62 -9.01 -4.39
CA LYS A 50 -13.88 -8.78 -3.69
C LYS A 50 -14.81 -9.99 -3.81
N LYS A 51 -15.81 -10.07 -2.95
CA LYS A 51 -16.91 -11.02 -3.01
C LYS A 51 -18.25 -10.28 -2.99
N VAL A 52 -19.23 -10.82 -3.70
CA VAL A 52 -20.59 -10.29 -3.75
C VAL A 52 -21.60 -11.38 -3.38
N LEU A 53 -22.75 -10.96 -2.85
CA LEU A 53 -23.90 -11.83 -2.68
C LEU A 53 -24.71 -11.80 -3.99
N SER A 54 -24.89 -12.96 -4.59
CA SER A 54 -25.71 -13.09 -5.80
C SER A 54 -27.05 -13.74 -5.49
N PHE A 55 -28.07 -13.27 -6.14
CA PHE A 55 -29.45 -13.73 -6.06
C PHE A 55 -29.88 -14.35 -7.39
N LEU A 56 -30.40 -15.57 -7.33
CA LEU A 56 -30.96 -16.26 -8.48
C LEU A 56 -32.46 -16.50 -8.23
N ALA A 57 -33.31 -15.79 -8.99
CA ALA A 57 -34.74 -15.96 -8.87
C ALA A 57 -35.20 -17.36 -9.35
N PRO A 58 -36.31 -17.91 -8.80
CA PRO A 58 -36.87 -19.17 -9.26
C PRO A 58 -37.17 -19.13 -10.75
N GLY A 59 -36.70 -20.16 -11.50
CA GLY A 59 -36.90 -20.23 -12.96
C GLY A 59 -36.03 -19.30 -13.81
N SER A 60 -35.18 -18.49 -13.20
CA SER A 60 -34.16 -17.67 -13.89
C SER A 60 -32.85 -18.43 -14.03
N SER A 61 -32.15 -18.15 -15.13
CA SER A 61 -30.75 -18.57 -15.33
C SER A 61 -29.74 -17.45 -15.06
N THR A 62 -30.21 -16.22 -14.81
CA THR A 62 -29.37 -15.05 -14.63
C THR A 62 -29.30 -14.68 -13.16
N LYS A 63 -28.10 -14.65 -12.62
CA LYS A 63 -27.82 -14.15 -11.27
C LYS A 63 -27.82 -12.62 -11.27
N VAL A 64 -28.34 -12.05 -10.21
CA VAL A 64 -28.31 -10.61 -9.93
C VAL A 64 -27.43 -10.36 -8.73
N GLU A 65 -26.44 -9.47 -8.87
CA GLU A 65 -25.59 -9.08 -7.75
C GLU A 65 -26.33 -8.14 -6.80
N LEU A 66 -26.28 -8.43 -5.52
CA LEU A 66 -26.81 -7.59 -4.47
C LEU A 66 -25.67 -6.75 -3.89
N ASN A 67 -25.69 -5.44 -4.15
CA ASN A 67 -24.73 -4.53 -3.59
C ASN A 67 -24.78 -4.55 -2.05
N GLU A 68 -23.62 -4.48 -1.43
CA GLU A 68 -23.46 -4.48 0.03
C GLU A 68 -24.37 -3.45 0.73
N SER A 69 -24.51 -2.25 0.15
CA SER A 69 -25.40 -1.19 0.65
C SER A 69 -26.88 -1.56 0.63
N MET A 70 -27.29 -2.50 -0.23
CA MET A 70 -28.68 -2.96 -0.34
C MET A 70 -29.02 -4.03 0.71
N LEU A 71 -28.01 -4.70 1.28
CA LEU A 71 -28.23 -5.80 2.22
C LEU A 71 -28.76 -5.33 3.59
N GLY A 72 -28.65 -4.03 3.87
CA GLY A 72 -29.13 -3.40 5.09
C GLY A 72 -28.30 -3.78 6.31
N GLY A 73 -28.32 -5.06 6.71
CA GLY A 73 -27.57 -5.54 7.88
C GLY A 73 -27.52 -7.07 7.94
N GLY A 74 -27.01 -7.60 9.06
CA GLY A 74 -26.86 -9.02 9.33
C GLY A 74 -25.41 -9.51 9.14
N GLN A 75 -25.19 -10.77 9.49
CA GLN A 75 -23.83 -11.37 9.49
C GLN A 75 -23.19 -11.39 8.10
N VAL A 76 -23.98 -11.65 7.04
CA VAL A 76 -23.47 -11.73 5.67
C VAL A 76 -22.98 -10.36 5.19
N ALA A 77 -23.75 -9.29 5.43
CA ALA A 77 -23.35 -7.93 5.11
C ALA A 77 -22.07 -7.53 5.85
N GLY A 78 -21.98 -7.86 7.16
CA GLY A 78 -20.78 -7.59 7.96
C GLY A 78 -19.55 -8.33 7.47
N LEU A 79 -19.68 -9.61 7.10
CA LEU A 79 -18.57 -10.43 6.56
C LEU A 79 -18.11 -9.95 5.17
N LEU A 80 -19.04 -9.56 4.30
CA LEU A 80 -18.71 -8.99 2.99
C LEU A 80 -17.98 -7.66 3.14
N ARG A 81 -18.44 -6.78 4.03
CA ARG A 81 -17.76 -5.52 4.33
C ARG A 81 -16.36 -5.76 4.87
N PHE A 82 -16.20 -6.68 5.81
CA PHE A 82 -14.88 -7.06 6.31
C PHE A 82 -13.96 -7.55 5.20
N GLN A 83 -14.45 -8.51 4.37
CA GLN A 83 -13.69 -9.09 3.26
C GLN A 83 -13.29 -8.05 2.22
N ASN A 84 -14.24 -7.19 1.81
CA ASN A 84 -14.08 -6.29 0.67
C ASN A 84 -13.35 -5.00 1.02
N ASN A 85 -13.41 -4.56 2.29
CA ASN A 85 -12.87 -3.27 2.71
C ASN A 85 -11.79 -3.45 3.78
N ASP A 86 -12.11 -3.96 4.97
CA ASP A 86 -11.19 -3.95 6.11
C ASP A 86 -9.99 -4.88 5.90
N LEU A 87 -10.24 -6.10 5.41
CA LEU A 87 -9.18 -7.07 5.10
C LEU A 87 -8.33 -6.60 3.91
N ALA A 88 -8.96 -6.05 2.87
CA ALA A 88 -8.26 -5.52 1.69
C ALA A 88 -7.33 -4.37 2.08
N GLU A 89 -7.79 -3.45 2.94
CA GLU A 89 -6.97 -2.35 3.42
C GLU A 89 -5.82 -2.83 4.31
N GLY A 90 -6.07 -3.75 5.24
CA GLY A 90 -5.02 -4.37 6.04
C GLY A 90 -3.94 -5.05 5.19
N ARG A 91 -4.35 -5.76 4.14
CA ARG A 91 -3.43 -6.37 3.18
C ARG A 91 -2.64 -5.33 2.39
N ASN A 92 -3.26 -4.23 1.95
CA ASN A 92 -2.57 -3.13 1.28
C ASN A 92 -1.53 -2.47 2.18
N LEU A 93 -1.82 -2.26 3.47
CA LEU A 93 -0.87 -1.73 4.44
C LEU A 93 0.35 -2.66 4.59
N LEU A 94 0.12 -3.96 4.79
CA LEU A 94 1.20 -4.94 4.91
C LEU A 94 1.99 -5.09 3.60
N GLY A 95 1.31 -5.08 2.45
CA GLY A 95 1.97 -5.18 1.14
C GLY A 95 2.85 -3.99 0.85
N ARG A 96 2.41 -2.77 1.15
CA ARG A 96 3.24 -1.56 1.06
C ARG A 96 4.49 -1.68 1.92
N MET A 97 4.36 -2.17 3.15
CA MET A 97 5.51 -2.36 4.05
C MET A 97 6.50 -3.40 3.50
N ALA A 98 6.00 -4.53 2.99
CA ALA A 98 6.82 -5.57 2.40
C ALA A 98 7.64 -5.05 1.22
N ILE A 99 7.02 -4.26 0.34
CA ILE A 99 7.70 -3.62 -0.80
C ILE A 99 8.74 -2.62 -0.31
N ALA A 100 8.38 -1.75 0.65
CA ALA A 100 9.30 -0.75 1.19
C ALA A 100 10.56 -1.41 1.80
N ILE A 101 10.40 -2.51 2.55
CA ILE A 101 11.51 -3.27 3.12
C ILE A 101 12.36 -3.89 2.02
N SER A 102 11.74 -4.67 1.11
CA SER A 102 12.47 -5.42 0.09
C SER A 102 13.22 -4.49 -0.87
N GLU A 103 12.57 -3.45 -1.38
CA GLU A 103 13.17 -2.51 -2.33
C GLU A 103 14.26 -1.65 -1.69
N SER A 104 14.05 -1.14 -0.47
CA SER A 104 15.06 -0.33 0.22
C SER A 104 16.31 -1.15 0.54
N MET A 105 16.15 -2.36 1.06
CA MET A 105 17.29 -3.23 1.39
C MET A 105 17.99 -3.74 0.12
N ASN A 106 17.24 -4.14 -0.90
CA ASN A 106 17.82 -4.56 -2.19
C ASN A 106 18.59 -3.42 -2.84
N THR A 107 18.00 -2.23 -2.89
CA THR A 107 18.63 -1.05 -3.47
C THR A 107 19.93 -0.70 -2.73
N GLN A 108 19.89 -0.65 -1.41
CA GLN A 108 21.10 -0.34 -0.62
C GLN A 108 22.17 -1.43 -0.78
N ASN A 109 21.80 -2.73 -0.77
CA ASN A 109 22.77 -3.79 -0.95
C ASN A 109 23.46 -3.74 -2.32
N ARG A 110 22.69 -3.47 -3.38
CA ARG A 110 23.24 -3.30 -4.75
C ARG A 110 24.22 -2.13 -4.89
N LEU A 111 24.12 -1.13 -4.01
CA LEU A 111 25.04 0.01 -3.99
C LEU A 111 26.39 -0.33 -3.32
N GLY A 112 26.50 -1.44 -2.60
CA GLY A 112 27.72 -1.83 -1.91
C GLY A 112 28.59 -2.80 -2.70
N LEU A 113 29.73 -3.15 -2.10
CA LEU A 113 30.66 -4.19 -2.59
C LEU A 113 30.69 -5.37 -1.63
N THR A 114 30.70 -6.57 -2.21
CA THR A 114 30.91 -7.86 -1.52
C THR A 114 32.38 -8.04 -1.15
N LEU A 115 32.70 -9.08 -0.37
CA LEU A 115 34.10 -9.44 -0.06
C LEU A 115 34.92 -9.82 -1.31
N ASN A 116 34.25 -10.12 -2.43
CA ASN A 116 34.91 -10.42 -3.71
C ASN A 116 35.07 -9.17 -4.60
N GLY A 117 34.70 -7.98 -4.10
CA GLY A 117 34.75 -6.72 -4.85
C GLY A 117 33.71 -6.59 -5.95
N GLN A 118 32.66 -7.42 -5.92
CA GLN A 118 31.54 -7.35 -6.84
C GLN A 118 30.40 -6.52 -6.24
N PRO A 119 29.58 -5.85 -7.03
CA PRO A 119 28.35 -5.23 -6.55
C PRO A 119 27.46 -6.26 -5.82
N GLY A 120 26.73 -5.81 -4.81
CA GLY A 120 25.78 -6.66 -4.09
C GLY A 120 24.59 -7.03 -4.98
N GLU A 121 24.00 -8.18 -4.70
CA GLU A 121 22.77 -8.65 -5.32
C GLU A 121 21.55 -8.37 -4.42
N ASN A 122 20.36 -8.80 -4.84
CA ASN A 122 19.16 -8.64 -4.03
C ASN A 122 19.21 -9.51 -2.77
N LEU A 123 18.83 -8.95 -1.63
CA LEU A 123 18.65 -9.66 -0.35
C LEU A 123 17.30 -10.35 -0.27
N PHE A 124 16.30 -9.78 -0.92
CA PHE A 124 14.94 -10.30 -1.02
C PHE A 124 14.57 -10.55 -2.47
N ALA A 125 13.74 -11.56 -2.70
CA ALA A 125 13.13 -11.78 -4.01
C ALA A 125 12.35 -10.52 -4.43
N PRO A 126 12.49 -10.06 -5.69
CA PRO A 126 11.70 -8.94 -6.19
C PRO A 126 10.20 -9.25 -6.12
N ILE A 127 9.43 -8.37 -5.50
CA ILE A 127 7.98 -8.50 -5.44
C ILE A 127 7.38 -8.01 -6.75
N SER A 128 6.62 -8.88 -7.44
CA SER A 128 5.98 -8.53 -8.71
C SER A 128 4.56 -8.01 -8.46
N LEU A 129 4.27 -6.81 -8.94
CA LEU A 129 2.91 -6.26 -8.91
C LEU A 129 2.01 -6.84 -10.03
N GLY A 130 2.58 -7.53 -11.00
CA GLY A 130 1.84 -8.13 -12.12
C GLY A 130 1.15 -7.08 -13.00
N ASN A 131 -0.04 -7.43 -13.47
CA ASN A 131 -0.89 -6.56 -14.28
C ASN A 131 -2.16 -6.18 -13.53
N ALA A 132 -2.69 -5.00 -13.84
CA ALA A 132 -4.04 -4.65 -13.45
C ALA A 132 -5.05 -5.62 -14.09
N THR A 133 -6.11 -5.96 -13.35
CA THR A 133 -7.17 -6.84 -13.86
C THR A 133 -8.12 -6.04 -14.75
N PRO A 134 -8.28 -6.39 -16.04
CA PRO A 134 -9.26 -5.74 -16.90
C PRO A 134 -10.68 -6.15 -16.53
N SER A 135 -11.64 -5.26 -16.76
CA SER A 135 -13.06 -5.60 -16.65
C SER A 135 -13.46 -6.60 -17.73
N ASN A 136 -14.36 -7.52 -17.38
CA ASN A 136 -14.98 -8.46 -18.31
C ASN A 136 -15.84 -7.75 -19.40
N PHE A 137 -16.17 -6.49 -19.18
CA PHE A 137 -16.92 -5.67 -20.12
C PHE A 137 -16.03 -4.80 -21.02
N ASN A 138 -14.70 -4.89 -20.87
CA ASN A 138 -13.79 -4.16 -21.74
C ASN A 138 -13.96 -4.61 -23.19
N THR A 139 -13.92 -3.65 -24.09
CA THR A 139 -14.03 -3.89 -25.55
C THR A 139 -12.64 -3.93 -26.23
N SER A 140 -11.60 -3.50 -25.53
CA SER A 140 -10.21 -3.60 -25.96
C SER A 140 -9.52 -4.83 -25.38
N THR A 141 -8.36 -5.17 -25.94
CA THR A 141 -7.42 -6.17 -25.40
C THR A 141 -6.21 -5.53 -24.72
N ALA A 142 -6.33 -4.26 -24.33
CA ALA A 142 -5.25 -3.53 -23.68
C ALA A 142 -4.89 -4.19 -22.34
N THR A 143 -3.60 -4.13 -22.00
CA THR A 143 -3.07 -4.60 -20.72
C THR A 143 -2.37 -3.45 -20.01
N MET A 144 -2.40 -3.47 -18.70
CA MET A 144 -1.79 -2.45 -17.85
C MET A 144 -0.81 -3.13 -16.90
N ALA A 145 0.49 -3.07 -17.23
CA ALA A 145 1.55 -3.62 -16.39
C ALA A 145 1.92 -2.65 -15.27
N LEU A 146 2.23 -3.20 -14.10
CA LEU A 146 2.51 -2.45 -12.88
C LEU A 146 3.93 -2.70 -12.40
N THR A 147 4.58 -1.64 -11.94
CA THR A 147 5.89 -1.67 -11.30
C THR A 147 5.90 -0.74 -10.09
N VAL A 148 6.88 -0.87 -9.22
CA VAL A 148 7.15 0.13 -8.18
C VAL A 148 8.01 1.23 -8.80
N ALA A 149 7.51 2.46 -8.83
CA ALA A 149 8.26 3.61 -9.32
C ALA A 149 9.01 4.31 -8.18
N ASP A 150 8.34 4.49 -7.04
CA ASP A 150 8.91 5.07 -5.83
C ASP A 150 8.29 4.39 -4.61
N PRO A 151 9.03 3.50 -3.92
CA PRO A 151 8.51 2.82 -2.75
C PRO A 151 8.13 3.76 -1.60
N THR A 152 8.73 4.96 -1.53
CA THR A 152 8.45 5.95 -0.49
C THR A 152 7.14 6.72 -0.70
N ALA A 153 6.70 6.83 -1.96
CA ALA A 153 5.44 7.47 -2.35
C ALA A 153 4.25 6.49 -2.42
N LEU A 154 4.49 5.17 -2.26
CA LEU A 154 3.44 4.16 -2.35
C LEU A 154 2.31 4.43 -1.37
N GLN A 155 1.07 4.40 -1.90
CA GLN A 155 -0.15 4.50 -1.11
C GLN A 155 -0.72 3.10 -0.84
N ALA A 156 -1.09 2.82 0.41
CA ALA A 156 -1.71 1.55 0.80
C ALA A 156 -3.17 1.49 0.32
N SER A 157 -3.38 1.34 -0.98
CA SER A 157 -4.71 1.35 -1.58
C SER A 157 -4.81 0.43 -2.78
N SER A 158 -6.03 0.01 -3.07
CA SER A 158 -6.42 -0.48 -4.39
C SER A 158 -6.96 0.68 -5.22
N TYR A 159 -7.01 0.50 -6.56
CA TYR A 159 -7.46 1.54 -7.47
C TYR A 159 -8.40 0.97 -8.54
N THR A 160 -9.31 1.80 -9.02
CA THR A 160 -10.06 1.55 -10.26
C THR A 160 -9.70 2.63 -11.27
N VAL A 161 -9.32 2.21 -12.47
CA VAL A 161 -9.07 3.09 -13.62
C VAL A 161 -10.24 2.96 -14.56
N SER A 162 -10.82 4.08 -15.01
CA SER A 162 -11.92 4.11 -15.95
C SER A 162 -11.58 5.05 -17.11
N PHE A 163 -11.64 4.57 -18.33
CA PHE A 163 -11.36 5.34 -19.53
C PHE A 163 -12.64 5.92 -20.13
N THR A 164 -12.64 7.23 -20.40
CA THR A 164 -13.73 7.92 -21.13
C THR A 164 -13.38 8.15 -22.59
N ALA A 165 -12.10 8.10 -22.92
CA ALA A 165 -11.50 8.12 -24.25
C ALA A 165 -10.15 7.38 -24.20
N GLY A 166 -9.46 7.24 -25.33
CA GLY A 166 -8.20 6.49 -25.39
C GLY A 166 -7.08 6.97 -24.44
N ASP A 167 -7.02 8.25 -24.17
CA ASP A 167 -6.01 8.88 -23.31
C ASP A 167 -6.58 9.72 -22.16
N ALA A 168 -7.90 9.65 -21.96
CA ALA A 168 -8.63 10.40 -20.92
C ALA A 168 -9.47 9.49 -20.05
N GLY A 169 -9.61 9.85 -18.77
CA GLY A 169 -10.40 9.09 -17.82
C GLY A 169 -10.16 9.51 -16.37
N SER A 170 -10.38 8.58 -15.47
CA SER A 170 -10.21 8.80 -14.04
C SER A 170 -9.60 7.59 -13.34
N VAL A 171 -8.85 7.87 -12.29
CA VAL A 171 -8.32 6.89 -11.32
C VAL A 171 -8.99 7.15 -9.99
N THR A 172 -9.71 6.16 -9.46
CA THR A 172 -10.31 6.23 -8.12
C THR A 172 -9.46 5.43 -7.15
N ARG A 173 -8.97 6.07 -6.09
CA ARG A 173 -8.26 5.45 -4.99
C ARG A 173 -9.26 4.96 -3.95
N HIS A 174 -9.24 3.66 -3.62
CA HIS A 174 -10.28 3.05 -2.78
C HIS A 174 -10.16 3.40 -1.29
N SER A 175 -8.95 3.69 -0.79
CA SER A 175 -8.74 3.97 0.65
C SER A 175 -9.46 5.22 1.16
N ASP A 176 -9.65 6.22 0.30
CA ASP A 176 -10.28 7.51 0.64
C ASP A 176 -11.31 7.99 -0.37
N GLY A 177 -11.57 7.22 -1.43
CA GLY A 177 -12.50 7.56 -2.50
C GLY A 177 -12.04 8.71 -3.40
N LYS A 178 -10.77 9.14 -3.29
CA LYS A 178 -10.25 10.26 -4.08
C LYS A 178 -10.17 9.92 -5.55
N VAL A 179 -10.68 10.81 -6.39
CA VAL A 179 -10.68 10.69 -7.85
C VAL A 179 -9.64 11.63 -8.45
N PHE A 180 -8.80 11.07 -9.32
CA PHE A 180 -7.77 11.79 -10.08
C PHE A 180 -8.14 11.67 -11.55
N ASN A 181 -8.41 12.79 -12.20
CA ASN A 181 -8.69 12.80 -13.64
C ASN A 181 -7.37 12.87 -14.42
N PHE A 182 -7.34 12.20 -15.56
CA PHE A 182 -6.24 12.28 -16.51
C PHE A 182 -6.78 12.59 -17.91
N ASP A 183 -5.99 13.33 -18.67
CA ASP A 183 -6.27 13.71 -20.07
C ASP A 183 -4.92 13.96 -20.75
N GLY A 184 -4.48 13.02 -21.57
CA GLY A 184 -3.21 13.10 -22.29
C GLY A 184 -3.22 14.13 -23.41
N SER A 185 -4.40 14.58 -23.83
CA SER A 185 -4.57 15.64 -24.84
C SER A 185 -4.56 17.06 -24.25
N ALA A 186 -4.66 17.18 -22.91
CA ALA A 186 -4.61 18.46 -22.21
C ALA A 186 -3.20 19.12 -22.26
N LEU A 187 -3.12 20.40 -22.02
CA LEU A 187 -1.86 21.15 -21.97
C LEU A 187 -1.69 21.87 -20.60
N PRO A 188 -0.74 21.43 -19.74
CA PRO A 188 0.14 20.25 -19.92
C PRO A 188 -0.61 18.93 -19.83
N PRO A 189 -0.12 17.86 -20.49
CA PRO A 189 -0.79 16.56 -20.47
C PRO A 189 -0.71 15.90 -19.09
N VAL A 190 -1.81 15.34 -18.63
CA VAL A 190 -1.89 14.50 -17.43
C VAL A 190 -2.21 13.08 -17.88
N THR A 191 -1.22 12.20 -17.90
CA THR A 191 -1.40 10.81 -18.32
C THR A 191 -1.75 9.92 -17.14
N VAL A 192 -2.35 8.76 -17.42
CA VAL A 192 -2.59 7.74 -16.39
C VAL A 192 -1.28 7.34 -15.67
N ALA A 193 -0.16 7.26 -16.41
CA ALA A 193 1.15 6.97 -15.85
C ALA A 193 1.62 8.07 -14.87
N SER A 194 1.41 9.36 -15.19
CA SER A 194 1.77 10.46 -14.29
C SER A 194 0.94 10.47 -13.02
N VAL A 195 -0.34 10.13 -13.09
CA VAL A 195 -1.20 9.99 -11.92
C VAL A 195 -0.66 8.90 -10.99
N PHE A 196 -0.31 7.74 -11.54
CA PHE A 196 0.22 6.62 -10.74
C PHE A 196 1.64 6.85 -10.23
N SER A 197 2.50 7.54 -10.99
CA SER A 197 3.83 7.93 -10.53
C SER A 197 3.76 8.77 -9.25
N ALA A 198 2.79 9.69 -9.16
CA ALA A 198 2.54 10.45 -7.93
C ALA A 198 2.01 9.59 -6.76
N GLN A 199 1.59 8.34 -7.02
CA GLN A 199 1.19 7.36 -6.01
C GLN A 199 2.26 6.28 -5.77
N GLY A 200 3.47 6.47 -6.30
CA GLY A 200 4.60 5.54 -6.17
C GLY A 200 4.54 4.31 -7.09
N LEU A 201 3.56 4.23 -7.99
CA LEU A 201 3.39 3.13 -8.93
C LEU A 201 3.84 3.54 -10.35
N GLY A 202 4.57 2.66 -11.01
CA GLY A 202 4.82 2.73 -12.44
C GLY A 202 3.71 1.98 -13.20
N VAL A 203 3.15 2.61 -14.21
CA VAL A 203 2.10 2.03 -15.05
C VAL A 203 2.53 2.10 -16.51
N THR A 204 2.51 0.94 -17.17
CA THR A 204 2.73 0.83 -18.61
C THR A 204 1.49 0.24 -19.27
N LEU A 205 0.84 1.04 -20.09
CA LEU A 205 -0.31 0.62 -20.88
C LEU A 205 0.19 0.06 -22.22
N SER A 206 -0.24 -1.16 -22.57
CA SER A 206 0.06 -1.80 -23.84
C SER A 206 -1.24 -2.10 -24.59
N GLY A 207 -1.31 -1.65 -25.83
CA GLY A 207 -2.53 -1.68 -26.65
C GLY A 207 -3.39 -0.42 -26.49
N ALA A 208 -4.29 -0.20 -27.44
CA ALA A 208 -5.24 0.90 -27.38
C ALA A 208 -6.41 0.54 -26.44
N VAL A 209 -6.84 1.49 -25.65
CA VAL A 209 -8.03 1.40 -24.79
C VAL A 209 -9.22 2.09 -25.44
N ASN A 210 -10.42 1.63 -25.15
CA ASN A 210 -11.66 2.21 -25.64
C ASN A 210 -12.38 2.96 -24.51
N ALA A 211 -13.30 3.84 -24.90
CA ALA A 211 -14.21 4.46 -23.94
C ALA A 211 -15.07 3.40 -23.24
N GLY A 212 -15.14 3.46 -21.92
CA GLY A 212 -15.83 2.48 -21.08
C GLY A 212 -14.94 1.35 -20.56
N ASP A 213 -13.72 1.20 -21.06
CA ASP A 213 -12.77 0.21 -20.52
C ASP A 213 -12.37 0.57 -19.09
N GLN A 214 -12.26 -0.47 -18.25
CA GLN A 214 -11.92 -0.33 -16.85
C GLN A 214 -10.86 -1.36 -16.41
N PHE A 215 -10.05 -0.98 -15.46
CA PHE A 215 -9.04 -1.84 -14.83
C PHE A 215 -9.07 -1.67 -13.32
N VAL A 216 -8.92 -2.77 -12.59
CA VAL A 216 -8.72 -2.73 -11.13
C VAL A 216 -7.30 -3.12 -10.76
N ILE A 217 -6.71 -2.38 -9.83
CA ILE A 217 -5.37 -2.59 -9.28
C ILE A 217 -5.52 -2.92 -7.81
N ASN A 218 -5.13 -4.14 -7.44
CA ASN A 218 -5.11 -4.62 -6.05
C ASN A 218 -3.82 -5.39 -5.71
N SER A 219 -2.77 -5.15 -6.49
CA SER A 219 -1.50 -5.88 -6.43
C SER A 219 -0.81 -5.84 -5.06
N LEU A 220 -1.02 -4.77 -4.28
CA LEU A 220 -0.46 -4.67 -2.93
C LEU A 220 -1.04 -5.71 -1.96
N GLN A 221 -2.25 -6.20 -2.18
CA GLN A 221 -2.89 -7.18 -1.30
C GLN A 221 -2.17 -8.52 -1.23
N GLY A 222 -1.42 -8.89 -2.27
CA GLY A 222 -0.60 -10.10 -2.34
C GLY A 222 0.86 -9.90 -1.90
N ALA A 223 1.37 -8.69 -1.99
CA ALA A 223 2.80 -8.38 -1.90
C ALA A 223 3.47 -8.84 -0.58
N ALA A 224 2.76 -8.79 0.55
CA ALA A 224 3.30 -9.25 1.82
C ALA A 224 3.56 -10.76 1.87
N ALA A 225 2.76 -11.55 1.13
CA ALA A 225 2.95 -13.00 1.04
C ALA A 225 4.13 -13.39 0.12
N GLU A 226 4.57 -12.49 -0.75
CA GLU A 226 5.70 -12.70 -1.65
C GLU A 226 7.04 -12.26 -1.03
N LEU A 227 7.02 -11.63 0.15
CA LEU A 227 8.26 -11.21 0.83
C LEU A 227 9.08 -12.41 1.26
N GLN A 228 10.14 -12.68 0.52
CA GLN A 228 11.02 -13.82 0.73
C GLN A 228 12.48 -13.38 0.73
N ALA A 229 13.22 -13.69 1.79
CA ALA A 229 14.66 -13.51 1.83
C ALA A 229 15.34 -14.55 0.93
N LEU A 230 16.29 -14.10 0.13
CA LEU A 230 17.13 -14.96 -0.70
C LEU A 230 18.22 -15.58 0.16
N GLN A 231 18.57 -16.84 -0.13
CA GLN A 231 19.73 -17.48 0.49
C GLN A 231 21.01 -17.07 -0.27
N TYR A 232 22.00 -16.59 0.46
CA TYR A 232 23.30 -16.22 -0.08
C TYR A 232 24.40 -16.51 0.95
N SER A 233 25.61 -16.58 0.45
CA SER A 233 26.78 -16.73 1.31
C SER A 233 27.04 -15.44 2.10
N PRO A 234 27.53 -15.49 3.34
CA PRO A 234 27.97 -14.29 4.04
C PRO A 234 29.00 -13.43 3.29
N THR A 235 29.74 -14.04 2.36
CA THR A 235 30.70 -13.34 1.50
C THR A 235 30.04 -12.47 0.43
N ASP A 236 28.76 -12.71 0.14
CA ASP A 236 28.00 -12.02 -0.90
C ASP A 236 27.23 -10.81 -0.35
N LEU A 237 27.21 -10.64 0.99
CA LEU A 237 26.70 -9.42 1.61
C LEU A 237 27.59 -8.23 1.24
N ALA A 238 27.03 -7.23 0.59
CA ALA A 238 27.76 -6.06 0.16
C ALA A 238 27.94 -5.06 1.31
N ALA A 239 28.91 -5.34 2.19
CA ALA A 239 29.15 -4.54 3.37
C ALA A 239 29.97 -3.27 3.11
N ALA A 240 30.79 -3.24 2.05
CA ALA A 240 31.70 -2.14 1.77
C ALA A 240 31.08 -1.06 0.87
N ASN A 241 31.56 0.16 0.99
CA ASN A 241 31.28 1.22 0.04
C ASN A 241 31.98 0.96 -1.31
N PRO A 242 31.36 1.31 -2.43
CA PRO A 242 31.97 1.20 -3.75
C PRO A 242 32.99 2.33 -4.04
N VAL A 243 33.07 3.32 -3.17
CA VAL A 243 34.03 4.44 -3.27
C VAL A 243 34.87 4.53 -2.02
N ASN A 244 36.10 4.98 -2.19
CA ASN A 244 37.05 5.24 -1.10
C ASN A 244 37.53 6.69 -1.18
N ALA A 245 37.68 7.36 -0.05
CA ALA A 245 38.17 8.74 0.03
C ALA A 245 39.52 8.80 0.73
N ALA A 246 40.45 9.57 0.17
CA ALA A 246 41.72 9.87 0.74
C ALA A 246 41.93 11.37 0.86
N MET A 247 42.41 11.81 2.02
CA MET A 247 42.77 13.22 2.23
C MET A 247 44.08 13.52 1.53
N GLY A 248 44.20 14.70 0.91
CA GLY A 248 45.45 15.12 0.28
C GLY A 248 46.62 15.17 1.30
N ALA A 249 47.76 14.61 0.93
CA ALA A 249 48.92 14.55 1.80
C ALA A 249 49.50 15.92 2.19
N THR A 250 49.20 16.95 1.38
CA THR A 250 49.67 18.33 1.56
C THR A 250 48.61 19.24 2.19
N ASN A 251 47.49 18.68 2.62
CA ASN A 251 46.43 19.47 3.26
C ASN A 251 46.95 20.20 4.50
N GLY A 252 46.74 21.51 4.54
CA GLY A 252 47.17 22.36 5.64
C GLY A 252 46.05 22.81 6.57
N GLY A 253 44.78 22.48 6.23
CA GLY A 253 43.59 22.71 7.02
C GLY A 253 43.34 21.60 8.03
N SER A 254 42.15 21.63 8.66
CA SER A 254 41.71 20.63 9.64
C SER A 254 40.66 19.68 9.11
N LEU A 255 40.52 19.54 7.77
CA LEU A 255 39.53 18.66 7.15
C LEU A 255 39.71 17.21 7.58
N GLN A 256 38.60 16.58 7.98
CA GLN A 256 38.52 15.16 8.29
C GLN A 256 37.29 14.56 7.63
N LEU A 257 37.42 13.32 7.18
CA LEU A 257 36.28 12.56 6.65
C LEU A 257 35.31 12.18 7.80
N ALA A 258 34.08 12.66 7.72
CA ALA A 258 33.03 12.33 8.67
C ALA A 258 32.16 11.15 8.16
N SER A 259 31.77 11.18 6.88
CA SER A 259 31.04 10.07 6.25
C SER A 259 31.28 10.03 4.75
N LEU A 260 31.18 8.83 4.20
CA LEU A 260 31.18 8.57 2.77
C LEU A 260 30.22 7.40 2.52
N LYS A 261 29.25 7.58 1.63
CA LYS A 261 28.32 6.50 1.27
C LYS A 261 27.81 6.64 -0.16
N ALA A 262 27.46 5.51 -0.77
CA ALA A 262 26.70 5.47 -1.99
C ALA A 262 25.23 5.80 -1.72
N THR A 263 24.62 6.61 -2.58
CA THR A 263 23.21 7.04 -2.51
C THR A 263 22.43 6.68 -3.78
N GLY A 264 23.13 6.24 -4.81
CA GLY A 264 22.56 5.85 -6.10
C GLY A 264 23.60 5.22 -7.01
N PRO A 265 23.24 4.90 -8.24
CA PRO A 265 24.19 4.39 -9.24
C PRO A 265 25.35 5.36 -9.43
N ILE A 266 26.58 4.86 -9.26
CA ILE A 266 27.79 5.68 -9.35
C ILE A 266 28.26 5.72 -10.80
N THR A 267 28.31 6.92 -11.38
CA THR A 267 28.88 7.16 -12.72
C THR A 267 30.30 7.72 -12.66
N GLN A 268 30.68 8.35 -11.55
CA GLN A 268 32.00 8.83 -11.21
C GLN A 268 32.26 8.65 -9.71
N PRO A 269 33.43 8.23 -9.26
CA PRO A 269 34.65 7.97 -10.06
C PRO A 269 34.54 6.70 -10.90
N ALA A 270 35.06 6.76 -12.13
CA ALA A 270 35.30 5.57 -12.91
C ALA A 270 36.58 4.86 -12.42
N THR A 271 36.70 3.58 -12.72
CA THR A 271 37.91 2.78 -12.39
C THR A 271 39.17 3.47 -12.92
N GLY A 272 40.16 3.70 -12.04
CA GLY A 272 41.41 4.37 -12.36
C GLY A 272 41.29 5.89 -12.63
N SER A 273 40.11 6.49 -12.41
CA SER A 273 39.85 7.91 -12.68
C SER A 273 39.21 8.60 -11.47
N PRO A 274 39.95 8.87 -10.40
CA PRO A 274 39.39 9.42 -9.17
C PRO A 274 38.87 10.84 -9.34
N VAL A 275 37.83 11.19 -8.60
CA VAL A 275 37.34 12.56 -8.45
C VAL A 275 38.19 13.29 -7.43
N THR A 276 38.70 14.47 -7.78
CA THR A 276 39.42 15.36 -6.86
C THR A 276 38.51 16.50 -6.46
N ILE A 277 38.25 16.63 -5.16
CA ILE A 277 37.56 17.77 -4.56
C ILE A 277 38.61 18.72 -4.02
N ALA A 278 38.76 19.89 -4.65
CA ALA A 278 39.69 20.92 -4.22
C ALA A 278 38.91 22.04 -3.48
N PHE A 279 39.53 22.56 -2.43
CA PHE A 279 38.93 23.59 -1.58
C PHE A 279 39.62 24.95 -1.75
N THR A 280 38.83 26.00 -1.67
CA THR A 280 39.31 27.38 -1.59
C THR A 280 38.87 27.96 -0.28
N ALA A 281 39.82 28.53 0.49
CA ALA A 281 39.51 29.20 1.72
C ALA A 281 38.75 30.49 1.43
N GLY A 282 37.78 30.81 2.27
CA GLY A 282 36.94 31.97 2.13
C GLY A 282 35.85 32.01 3.19
N SER A 283 34.96 33.01 3.10
CA SER A 283 33.77 33.10 3.93
C SER A 283 32.56 33.40 3.04
N PRO A 284 31.85 32.38 2.56
CA PRO A 284 32.06 30.92 2.80
C PRO A 284 33.27 30.39 2.04
N ALA A 285 33.83 29.23 2.53
CA ALA A 285 34.77 28.45 1.76
C ALA A 285 34.02 27.75 0.60
N THR A 286 34.71 27.47 -0.50
CA THR A 286 34.11 26.80 -1.67
C THR A 286 34.83 25.50 -2.01
N TYR A 287 34.15 24.65 -2.76
CA TYR A 287 34.74 23.44 -3.31
C TYR A 287 34.48 23.31 -4.81
N SER A 288 35.40 22.62 -5.50
CA SER A 288 35.25 22.22 -6.89
C SER A 288 35.64 20.74 -7.04
N ALA A 289 34.72 19.92 -7.49
CA ALA A 289 34.98 18.51 -7.77
C ALA A 289 35.26 18.31 -9.26
N THR A 290 36.40 17.71 -9.57
CA THR A 290 36.86 17.50 -10.93
C THR A 290 37.23 16.04 -11.18
N VAL A 291 37.07 15.59 -12.43
CA VAL A 291 37.58 14.31 -12.94
C VAL A 291 38.74 14.55 -13.90
N PRO A 292 39.79 13.70 -13.87
CA PRO A 292 40.90 13.82 -14.80
C PRO A 292 40.41 13.56 -16.23
N GLY A 293 40.99 14.25 -17.18
CA GLY A 293 40.74 14.11 -18.63
C GLY A 293 41.32 15.29 -19.40
N PRO A 294 41.52 15.17 -20.71
CA PRO A 294 41.77 16.29 -21.62
C PRO A 294 40.44 16.76 -22.28
N PRO A 295 39.78 17.85 -21.88
CA PRO A 295 40.10 18.69 -20.71
C PRO A 295 39.61 18.10 -19.39
N VAL A 296 40.18 18.55 -18.26
CA VAL A 296 39.67 18.28 -16.91
C VAL A 296 38.23 18.78 -16.81
N ALA A 297 37.31 17.88 -16.43
CA ALA A 297 35.90 18.23 -16.31
C ALA A 297 35.51 18.52 -14.87
N THR A 298 34.87 19.66 -14.63
CA THR A 298 34.25 19.99 -13.34
C THR A 298 32.86 19.35 -13.31
N ILE A 299 32.61 18.52 -12.29
CA ILE A 299 31.33 17.78 -12.15
C ILE A 299 30.44 18.31 -11.04
N ALA A 300 31.00 19.04 -10.08
CA ALA A 300 30.23 19.73 -9.04
C ALA A 300 31.03 20.91 -8.47
N THR A 301 30.33 21.95 -8.05
CA THR A 301 30.90 23.11 -7.31
C THR A 301 29.87 23.60 -6.29
N GLY A 302 30.36 24.23 -5.21
CA GLY A 302 29.44 24.78 -4.21
C GLY A 302 30.18 25.44 -3.04
N ASN A 303 29.40 25.96 -2.12
CA ASN A 303 29.89 26.41 -0.84
C ASN A 303 30.17 25.21 0.06
N TYR A 304 31.26 25.27 0.80
CA TYR A 304 31.58 24.25 1.78
C TYR A 304 31.11 24.69 3.18
N VAL A 305 30.35 23.86 3.83
CA VAL A 305 29.94 23.98 5.24
C VAL A 305 30.38 22.73 5.98
N SER A 306 31.08 22.91 7.12
CA SER A 306 31.56 21.79 7.91
C SER A 306 30.41 20.90 8.39
N GLY A 307 30.47 19.60 8.11
CA GLY A 307 29.46 18.62 8.47
C GLY A 307 28.30 18.47 7.47
N GLU A 308 28.14 19.40 6.51
CA GLU A 308 27.15 19.24 5.46
C GLU A 308 27.58 18.22 4.39
N LYS A 309 26.59 17.61 3.77
CA LYS A 309 26.80 16.58 2.76
C LYS A 309 27.03 17.22 1.39
N ILE A 310 28.08 16.78 0.71
CA ILE A 310 28.35 17.09 -0.70
C ILE A 310 27.93 15.86 -1.50
N ALA A 311 26.86 15.98 -2.28
CA ALA A 311 26.35 14.91 -3.15
C ALA A 311 26.94 15.03 -4.55
N ILE A 312 27.55 13.96 -5.07
CA ILE A 312 28.19 13.90 -6.39
C ILE A 312 27.87 12.55 -7.03
N ASN A 313 27.24 12.52 -8.20
CA ASN A 313 27.13 11.34 -9.08
C ASN A 313 26.87 9.98 -8.37
N GLY A 314 25.87 9.95 -7.49
CA GLY A 314 25.45 8.71 -6.82
C GLY A 314 26.15 8.39 -5.50
N TRP A 315 26.97 9.28 -4.98
CA TRP A 315 27.56 9.19 -3.63
C TRP A 315 27.53 10.53 -2.91
N GLU A 316 27.61 10.51 -1.60
CA GLU A 316 27.71 11.69 -0.77
C GLU A 316 28.91 11.57 0.20
N ILE A 317 29.59 12.70 0.41
CA ILE A 317 30.67 12.84 1.37
C ILE A 317 30.34 13.96 2.34
N ALA A 318 30.57 13.75 3.63
CA ALA A 318 30.57 14.81 4.62
C ALA A 318 31.97 14.95 5.22
N LEU A 319 32.42 16.18 5.31
CA LEU A 319 33.73 16.53 5.86
C LEU A 319 33.54 17.47 7.04
N GLN A 320 34.32 17.27 8.10
CA GLN A 320 34.39 18.19 9.25
C GLN A 320 35.68 18.99 9.22
N GLY A 321 35.64 20.18 9.82
CA GLY A 321 36.79 21.07 9.91
C GLY A 321 36.76 22.22 8.89
N ALA A 322 37.85 23.03 8.92
CA ALA A 322 38.00 24.18 8.03
C ALA A 322 39.10 23.88 6.99
N PRO A 323 38.78 24.03 5.68
CA PRO A 323 39.79 23.89 4.64
C PRO A 323 40.68 25.11 4.56
N LYS A 324 41.93 24.88 4.11
CA LYS A 324 42.79 25.91 3.54
C LYS A 324 42.72 25.86 2.01
N SER A 325 43.08 26.98 1.38
CA SER A 325 43.16 27.03 -0.07
C SER A 325 44.20 26.05 -0.60
N GLY A 326 43.77 25.16 -1.51
CA GLY A 326 44.60 24.09 -2.07
C GLY A 326 44.47 22.75 -1.34
N ASP A 327 43.72 22.67 -0.24
CA ASP A 327 43.39 21.38 0.36
C ASP A 327 42.52 20.54 -0.62
N THR A 328 42.78 19.24 -0.60
CA THR A 328 42.09 18.31 -1.52
C THR A 328 41.60 17.06 -0.79
N VAL A 329 40.53 16.48 -1.32
CA VAL A 329 40.07 15.14 -1.02
C VAL A 329 39.90 14.41 -2.33
N THR A 330 40.51 13.23 -2.44
CA THR A 330 40.39 12.37 -3.62
C THR A 330 39.44 11.23 -3.31
N VAL A 331 38.41 11.04 -4.15
CA VAL A 331 37.45 9.93 -4.07
C VAL A 331 37.64 9.06 -5.29
N GLY A 332 37.99 7.80 -5.08
CA GLY A 332 38.23 6.81 -6.13
C GLY A 332 37.34 5.60 -6.01
N ASN A 333 37.32 4.75 -7.05
CA ASN A 333 36.62 3.47 -7.01
C ASN A 333 37.33 2.57 -5.99
N ALA A 334 36.58 1.98 -5.06
CA ALA A 334 37.14 1.20 -3.95
C ALA A 334 37.89 -0.07 -4.42
N THR A 335 37.64 -0.54 -5.65
CA THR A 335 38.32 -1.70 -6.25
C THR A 335 39.59 -1.33 -7.04
N ASP A 336 39.93 -0.04 -7.11
CA ASP A 336 41.16 0.39 -7.78
C ASP A 336 42.39 -0.18 -7.05
N SER A 337 43.36 -0.65 -7.84
CA SER A 337 44.57 -1.32 -7.34
C SER A 337 45.37 -0.51 -6.31
N GLN A 338 45.30 0.82 -6.38
CA GLN A 338 45.92 1.73 -5.43
C GLN A 338 45.41 1.61 -3.99
N TYR A 339 44.19 1.09 -3.80
CA TYR A 339 43.55 0.88 -2.50
C TYR A 339 43.73 -0.56 -1.99
N GLY A 340 44.23 -1.47 -2.84
CA GLY A 340 44.43 -2.89 -2.50
C GLY A 340 43.11 -3.54 -2.06
N ASP A 341 43.15 -4.31 -0.98
CA ASP A 341 42.00 -5.01 -0.40
C ASP A 341 41.25 -4.20 0.66
N TRP A 342 41.26 -2.86 0.56
CA TRP A 342 40.64 -2.00 1.55
C TRP A 342 39.13 -2.31 1.71
N TYR A 343 38.42 -2.56 0.60
CA TYR A 343 36.99 -2.88 0.59
C TYR A 343 36.64 -4.13 1.45
N LYS A 344 37.58 -5.05 1.67
CA LYS A 344 37.36 -6.21 2.54
C LYS A 344 37.25 -5.85 4.02
N ARG A 345 37.62 -4.65 4.41
CA ARG A 345 37.61 -4.13 5.78
C ARG A 345 36.63 -2.99 5.97
N ASP A 346 36.10 -2.46 4.88
CA ASP A 346 35.11 -1.37 4.92
C ASP A 346 33.72 -1.90 5.29
N THR A 347 33.01 -1.15 6.10
CA THR A 347 31.67 -1.46 6.58
C THR A 347 30.67 -0.34 6.27
N GLY A 348 31.04 0.55 5.37
CA GLY A 348 30.24 1.75 5.09
C GLY A 348 28.85 1.44 4.56
N ASN A 349 28.73 0.45 3.64
CA ASN A 349 27.43 0.04 3.13
C ASN A 349 26.62 -0.76 4.17
N ALA A 350 27.25 -1.58 5.02
CA ALA A 350 26.58 -2.21 6.14
C ALA A 350 26.00 -1.17 7.12
N SER A 351 26.74 -0.10 7.39
CA SER A 351 26.24 1.02 8.19
C SER A 351 25.07 1.74 7.53
N ALA A 352 25.09 1.89 6.19
CA ALA A 352 23.99 2.45 5.43
C ALA A 352 22.75 1.55 5.46
N LEU A 353 22.89 0.22 5.36
CA LEU A 353 21.81 -0.75 5.54
C LEU A 353 21.20 -0.64 6.95
N MET A 354 22.02 -0.52 7.99
CA MET A 354 21.52 -0.32 9.35
C MET A 354 20.78 1.02 9.53
N ALA A 355 21.23 2.06 8.85
CA ALA A 355 20.60 3.38 8.90
C ALA A 355 19.20 3.42 8.22
N LEU A 356 18.84 2.43 7.39
CA LEU A 356 17.52 2.35 6.78
C LEU A 356 16.38 2.30 7.81
N ARG A 357 16.63 1.81 9.02
CA ARG A 357 15.60 1.81 10.08
C ARG A 357 15.15 3.23 10.46
N ASP A 358 16.02 4.23 10.28
CA ASP A 358 15.80 5.62 10.68
C ASP A 358 15.43 6.52 9.47
N VAL A 359 15.37 5.94 8.28
CA VAL A 359 14.98 6.65 7.04
C VAL A 359 13.47 6.58 6.85
N PRO A 360 12.81 7.69 6.48
CA PRO A 360 11.41 7.65 6.08
C PRO A 360 11.20 6.71 4.88
N MET A 361 10.29 5.74 5.04
CA MET A 361 9.98 4.74 4.01
C MET A 361 8.69 5.03 3.26
N PHE A 362 7.68 5.56 3.96
CA PHE A 362 6.39 5.98 3.41
C PHE A 362 5.72 6.96 4.37
N ASP A 363 4.89 7.85 3.84
CA ASP A 363 4.16 8.87 4.62
C ASP A 363 5.09 9.72 5.51
N ASN A 364 6.35 9.94 5.11
CA ASN A 364 7.41 10.57 5.89
C ASN A 364 7.67 9.91 7.27
N ALA A 365 7.27 8.65 7.46
CA ALA A 365 7.47 7.90 8.68
C ALA A 365 8.54 6.81 8.51
N THR A 366 9.23 6.49 9.59
CA THR A 366 10.12 5.31 9.63
C THR A 366 9.30 4.03 9.50
N LEU A 367 9.94 2.91 9.19
CA LEU A 367 9.27 1.60 9.14
C LEU A 367 8.56 1.28 10.47
N ALA A 368 9.19 1.58 11.60
CA ALA A 368 8.64 1.32 12.94
C ALA A 368 7.39 2.18 13.20
N ASP A 369 7.45 3.47 12.89
CA ASP A 369 6.31 4.39 13.05
C ASP A 369 5.18 4.04 12.09
N GLY A 370 5.51 3.66 10.85
CA GLY A 370 4.53 3.21 9.87
C GLY A 370 3.82 1.92 10.30
N PHE A 371 4.55 0.97 10.90
CA PHE A 371 3.94 -0.24 11.49
C PHE A 371 3.03 0.11 12.67
N ALA A 372 3.48 0.98 13.57
CA ALA A 372 2.66 1.43 14.70
C ALA A 372 1.37 2.13 14.21
N SER A 373 1.48 2.97 13.18
CA SER A 373 0.31 3.62 12.54
C SER A 373 -0.65 2.60 11.93
N ALA A 374 -0.14 1.59 11.21
CA ALA A 374 -0.96 0.52 10.65
C ALA A 374 -1.69 -0.26 11.75
N MET A 375 -1.01 -0.61 12.84
CA MET A 375 -1.63 -1.29 13.99
C MET A 375 -2.68 -0.41 14.68
N ALA A 376 -2.43 0.89 14.81
CA ALA A 376 -3.40 1.84 15.36
C ALA A 376 -4.66 1.92 14.48
N GLN A 377 -4.52 1.93 13.14
CA GLN A 377 -5.65 1.92 12.21
C GLN A 377 -6.49 0.65 12.37
N VAL A 378 -5.85 -0.54 12.43
CA VAL A 378 -6.54 -1.82 12.67
C VAL A 378 -7.24 -1.80 14.03
N GLY A 379 -6.57 -1.32 15.08
CA GLY A 379 -7.14 -1.20 16.43
C GLY A 379 -8.36 -0.28 16.47
N THR A 380 -8.29 0.90 15.85
CA THR A 380 -9.41 1.85 15.79
C THR A 380 -10.60 1.27 15.04
N ARG A 381 -10.38 0.56 13.93
CA ARG A 381 -11.45 -0.10 13.16
C ARG A 381 -12.10 -1.22 13.98
N THR A 382 -11.29 -2.04 14.64
CA THR A 382 -11.79 -3.12 15.51
C THR A 382 -12.65 -2.54 16.65
N GLN A 383 -12.19 -1.49 17.32
CA GLN A 383 -12.95 -0.82 18.38
C GLN A 383 -14.25 -0.19 17.86
N SER A 384 -14.20 0.45 16.68
CA SER A 384 -15.39 1.03 16.05
C SER A 384 -16.41 -0.05 15.67
N ALA A 385 -15.94 -1.18 15.14
CA ALA A 385 -16.81 -2.31 14.80
C ALA A 385 -17.45 -2.93 16.05
N GLN A 386 -16.68 -3.10 17.13
CA GLN A 386 -17.17 -3.59 18.42
C GLN A 386 -18.23 -2.65 18.99
N PHE A 387 -17.95 -1.34 19.02
CA PHE A 387 -18.91 -0.33 19.50
C PHE A 387 -20.21 -0.35 18.68
N ALA A 388 -20.10 -0.44 17.35
CA ALA A 388 -21.28 -0.54 16.48
C ALA A 388 -22.10 -1.81 16.76
N ALA A 389 -21.44 -2.95 17.03
CA ALA A 389 -22.09 -4.21 17.38
C ALA A 389 -22.82 -4.11 18.73
N GLU A 390 -22.18 -3.52 19.75
CA GLU A 390 -22.77 -3.31 21.08
C GLU A 390 -23.97 -2.37 21.00
N LEU A 391 -23.87 -1.27 20.27
CA LEU A 391 -24.96 -0.33 20.04
C LEU A 391 -26.15 -1.00 19.34
N SER A 392 -25.87 -1.74 18.26
CA SER A 392 -26.90 -2.48 17.51
C SER A 392 -27.60 -3.53 18.37
N SER A 393 -26.84 -4.25 19.21
CA SER A 393 -27.38 -5.22 20.17
C SER A 393 -28.28 -4.55 21.20
N SER A 394 -27.85 -3.39 21.73
CA SER A 394 -28.65 -2.62 22.69
C SER A 394 -29.97 -2.10 22.10
N ILE A 395 -29.91 -1.60 20.84
CA ILE A 395 -31.10 -1.16 20.11
C ILE A 395 -32.06 -2.34 19.88
N ALA A 396 -31.54 -3.49 19.44
CA ALA A 396 -32.33 -4.69 19.23
C ALA A 396 -33.03 -5.16 20.54
N ALA A 397 -32.30 -5.17 21.65
CA ALA A 397 -32.84 -5.54 22.94
C ALA A 397 -33.92 -4.56 23.44
N ASN A 398 -33.77 -3.26 23.16
CA ASN A 398 -34.80 -2.25 23.49
C ASN A 398 -36.07 -2.43 22.65
N LEU A 399 -35.92 -2.60 21.33
CA LEU A 399 -37.04 -2.83 20.42
C LEU A 399 -37.77 -4.14 20.74
N GLU A 400 -37.05 -5.20 21.12
CA GLU A 400 -37.68 -6.44 21.59
C GLU A 400 -38.46 -6.26 22.89
N ARG A 401 -37.92 -5.47 23.80
CA ARG A 401 -38.60 -5.12 25.06
C ARG A 401 -39.88 -4.32 24.79
N ASP A 402 -39.80 -3.33 23.89
CA ASP A 402 -40.95 -2.50 23.50
C ASP A 402 -42.01 -3.34 22.79
N ARG A 403 -41.61 -4.23 21.91
CA ARG A 403 -42.50 -5.18 21.24
C ARG A 403 -43.20 -6.08 22.26
N THR A 404 -42.47 -6.60 23.23
CA THR A 404 -43.02 -7.47 24.28
C THR A 404 -43.97 -6.69 25.21
N ALA A 405 -43.70 -5.42 25.47
CA ALA A 405 -44.59 -4.56 26.27
C ALA A 405 -45.93 -4.27 25.59
N VAL A 406 -45.91 -4.20 24.21
CA VAL A 406 -47.16 -3.93 23.44
C VAL A 406 -47.92 -5.19 23.09
N ALA A 407 -47.23 -6.27 22.72
CA ALA A 407 -47.80 -7.51 22.19
C ALA A 407 -47.54 -8.76 23.07
N GLY A 408 -46.80 -8.60 24.16
CA GLY A 408 -46.51 -9.71 25.07
C GLY A 408 -47.71 -10.03 25.99
N VAL A 409 -47.88 -11.32 26.29
CA VAL A 409 -48.84 -11.74 27.32
C VAL A 409 -48.20 -11.46 28.69
N ASN A 410 -48.81 -10.54 29.42
CA ASN A 410 -48.42 -10.31 30.81
C ASN A 410 -49.02 -11.45 31.67
N LEU A 411 -48.18 -12.40 32.07
CA LEU A 411 -48.60 -13.57 32.85
C LEU A 411 -49.28 -13.19 34.17
N ASP A 412 -48.89 -12.08 34.78
CA ASP A 412 -49.51 -11.59 36.02
C ASP A 412 -50.92 -11.04 35.76
N GLU A 413 -51.14 -10.37 34.61
CA GLU A 413 -52.47 -9.87 34.22
C GLU A 413 -53.39 -11.04 33.83
N GLU A 414 -52.87 -12.03 33.07
CA GLU A 414 -53.64 -13.22 32.74
C GLU A 414 -53.96 -14.08 33.99
N ALA A 415 -53.03 -14.20 34.96
CA ALA A 415 -53.28 -14.84 36.23
C ALA A 415 -54.35 -14.11 37.03
N ALA A 416 -54.32 -12.76 37.08
CA ALA A 416 -55.34 -11.95 37.74
C ALA A 416 -56.72 -12.12 37.06
N ARG A 417 -56.78 -12.15 35.73
CA ARG A 417 -58.00 -12.44 34.97
C ARG A 417 -58.51 -13.85 35.21
N LEU A 418 -57.63 -14.85 35.31
CA LEU A 418 -57.99 -16.22 35.62
C LEU A 418 -58.64 -16.31 37.01
N ILE A 419 -58.07 -15.65 38.00
CA ILE A 419 -58.62 -15.59 39.34
C ILE A 419 -60.02 -14.89 39.35
N GLN A 420 -60.17 -13.79 38.59
CA GLN A 420 -61.49 -13.13 38.43
C GLN A 420 -62.50 -14.06 37.76
N TYR A 421 -62.14 -14.80 36.72
CA TYR A 421 -63.03 -15.76 36.09
C TYR A 421 -63.39 -16.91 37.01
N GLN A 422 -62.46 -17.44 37.80
CA GLN A 422 -62.70 -18.44 38.80
C GLN A 422 -63.67 -17.96 39.91
N GLN A 423 -63.51 -16.71 40.37
CA GLN A 423 -64.43 -16.11 41.35
C GLN A 423 -65.81 -15.88 40.78
N ALA A 424 -65.91 -15.40 39.54
CA ALA A 424 -67.18 -15.23 38.82
C ALA A 424 -67.90 -16.56 38.64
N TYR A 425 -67.18 -17.60 38.26
CA TYR A 425 -67.71 -18.98 38.11
C TYR A 425 -68.24 -19.52 39.48
N GLN A 426 -67.47 -19.35 40.52
CA GLN A 426 -67.90 -19.76 41.88
C GLN A 426 -69.13 -18.98 42.35
N ALA A 427 -69.24 -17.68 42.05
CA ALA A 427 -70.37 -16.87 42.36
C ALA A 427 -71.64 -17.24 41.60
N SER A 428 -71.48 -17.70 40.33
CA SER A 428 -72.61 -18.14 39.51
C SER A 428 -73.08 -19.58 39.81
N ALA A 429 -72.23 -20.38 40.50
CA ALA A 429 -72.53 -21.76 40.88
C ALA A 429 -73.22 -21.89 42.26
N LYS A 430 -73.44 -20.77 43.02
CA LYS A 430 -74.23 -20.68 44.23
C LYS A 430 -75.62 -20.17 43.87
#